data_e0219f336e9a5616149ab347be1f9b8f
#
_entry.id   e0219f336e9a5616149ab347be1f9b8f
#
_cell.length_a   1.000
_cell.length_b   1.000
_cell.length_c   1.000
_cell.angle_alpha   90.00
_cell.angle_beta   90.00
_cell.angle_gamma   90.00
#
_symmetry.space_group_name_H-M   'P 1'
#
loop_
_entity.id
_entity.type
_entity.pdbx_description
1 polymer ?
#
loop_
_entity_poly.entity_id
_entity_poly.type
_entity_poly.pdbx_seq_one_letter_code
_entity_poly.pdbx_strand_id
1 'polypeptide(L)'
;MSLPIFNFTKIESTNDFARILITEHKINRGIVTADEQTKGRGRYGNQWSSPKGNLYFTIFFPILRSNLKKIQFLVQLQIRNILKKYRIKNLSLKWPNDLYINNKKVCGILQETIVFKKLFLIMALELIFNPHLKLRNTQPHI
;
A
#
# COMPACT_ATOMS: atom_id res chain seq x y z
N MET A 1 8.19 13.29 -17.45
CA MET A 1 6.99 13.75 -16.71
C MET A 1 6.98 13.15 -15.33
N SER A 2 6.97 13.98 -14.31
CA SER A 2 6.79 13.51 -12.91
C SER A 2 5.36 13.03 -12.69
N LEU A 3 5.19 12.03 -11.82
CA LEU A 3 3.86 11.60 -11.37
C LEU A 3 3.24 12.68 -10.48
N PRO A 4 1.97 13.06 -10.66
CA PRO A 4 1.28 13.93 -9.71
C PRO A 4 1.20 13.26 -8.34
N ILE A 5 1.46 14.03 -7.29
CA ILE A 5 1.41 13.57 -5.90
C ILE A 5 0.35 14.39 -5.16
N PHE A 6 -0.57 13.68 -4.51
CA PHE A 6 -1.67 14.23 -3.70
C PHE A 6 -1.40 13.91 -2.24
N ASN A 7 -1.07 14.92 -1.45
CA ASN A 7 -0.67 14.76 -0.05
C ASN A 7 -1.79 15.19 0.91
N PHE A 8 -2.05 14.38 1.93
CA PHE A 8 -3.06 14.63 2.96
C PHE A 8 -2.46 14.46 4.35
N THR A 9 -2.84 15.33 5.28
CA THR A 9 -2.57 15.12 6.70
C THR A 9 -3.46 14.00 7.24
N LYS A 10 -4.72 13.96 6.80
CA LYS A 10 -5.71 12.95 7.21
C LYS A 10 -6.70 12.70 6.09
N ILE A 11 -7.00 11.43 5.84
CA ILE A 11 -7.96 11.00 4.81
C ILE A 11 -8.67 9.71 5.28
N GLU A 12 -9.79 9.38 4.68
CA GLU A 12 -10.45 8.10 4.95
C GLU A 12 -9.59 6.93 4.46
N SER A 13 -9.22 6.92 3.18
CA SER A 13 -8.40 5.90 2.55
C SER A 13 -7.68 6.47 1.32
N THR A 14 -6.37 6.26 1.23
CA THR A 14 -5.58 6.64 0.05
C THR A 14 -6.01 5.86 -1.20
N ASN A 15 -6.43 4.60 -1.05
CA ASN A 15 -6.96 3.80 -2.17
C ASN A 15 -8.30 4.32 -2.68
N ASP A 16 -9.21 4.71 -1.78
CA ASP A 16 -10.52 5.24 -2.19
C ASP A 16 -10.36 6.58 -2.89
N PHE A 17 -9.47 7.44 -2.42
CA PHE A 17 -9.18 8.69 -3.10
C PHE A 17 -8.55 8.46 -4.49
N ALA A 18 -7.67 7.47 -4.64
CA ALA A 18 -7.15 7.09 -5.95
C ALA A 18 -8.27 6.66 -6.91
N ARG A 19 -9.31 5.95 -6.43
CA ARG A 19 -10.49 5.61 -7.24
C ARG A 19 -11.23 6.85 -7.71
N ILE A 20 -11.45 7.83 -6.83
CA ILE A 20 -12.08 9.11 -7.16
C ILE A 20 -11.27 9.85 -8.24
N LEU A 21 -9.94 9.91 -8.09
CA LEU A 21 -9.07 10.52 -9.09
C LEU A 21 -9.22 9.87 -10.48
N ILE A 22 -9.33 8.54 -10.53
CA ILE A 22 -9.52 7.80 -11.78
C ILE A 22 -10.91 8.06 -12.37
N THR A 23 -11.96 7.90 -11.57
CA THR A 23 -13.34 7.85 -12.08
C THR A 23 -13.96 9.23 -12.29
N GLU A 24 -13.70 10.18 -11.39
CA GLU A 24 -14.31 11.51 -11.43
C GLU A 24 -13.38 12.54 -12.07
N HIS A 25 -12.12 12.57 -11.66
CA HIS A 25 -11.15 13.55 -12.17
C HIS A 25 -10.41 13.10 -13.43
N LYS A 26 -10.64 11.84 -13.89
CA LYS A 26 -10.04 11.29 -15.13
C LYS A 26 -8.50 11.29 -15.11
N ILE A 27 -7.89 11.24 -13.95
CA ILE A 27 -6.44 11.18 -13.78
C ILE A 27 -5.97 9.75 -14.00
N ASN A 28 -5.06 9.55 -14.95
CA ASN A 28 -4.64 8.21 -15.38
C ASN A 28 -3.54 7.58 -14.51
N ARG A 29 -2.81 8.36 -13.74
CA ARG A 29 -1.72 7.89 -12.88
C ARG A 29 -1.36 8.92 -11.83
N GLY A 30 -0.88 8.48 -10.69
CA GLY A 30 -0.47 9.37 -9.62
C GLY A 30 -0.14 8.62 -8.36
N ILE A 31 0.20 9.39 -7.34
CA ILE A 31 0.48 8.92 -5.99
C ILE A 31 -0.41 9.70 -5.02
N VAL A 32 -1.03 8.99 -4.09
CA VAL A 32 -1.77 9.57 -2.95
C VAL A 32 -1.04 9.20 -1.69
N THR A 33 -0.72 10.18 -0.85
CA THR A 33 -0.08 9.95 0.46
C THR A 33 -0.92 10.54 1.58
N ALA A 34 -0.81 9.96 2.77
CA ALA A 34 -1.45 10.50 3.97
C ALA A 34 -0.59 10.24 5.21
N ASP A 35 -0.69 11.14 6.20
CA ASP A 35 -0.08 10.92 7.51
C ASP A 35 -0.95 10.00 8.38
N GLU A 36 -2.26 9.97 8.14
CA GLU A 36 -3.26 9.18 8.88
C GLU A 36 -4.40 8.76 7.98
N GLN A 37 -4.89 7.52 8.15
CA GLN A 37 -6.13 7.05 7.54
C GLN A 37 -7.15 6.67 8.61
N THR A 38 -8.41 7.08 8.41
CA THR A 38 -9.52 6.75 9.33
C THR A 38 -10.24 5.45 8.95
N LYS A 39 -10.16 5.07 7.68
CA LYS A 39 -10.77 3.85 7.12
C LYS A 39 -9.75 3.04 6.32
N GLY A 40 -8.54 2.89 6.87
CA GLY A 40 -7.52 2.02 6.31
C GLY A 40 -8.04 0.58 6.23
N ARG A 41 -7.69 -0.14 5.15
CA ARG A 41 -8.10 -1.52 4.97
C ARG A 41 -6.97 -2.41 4.47
N GLY A 42 -7.03 -3.65 4.88
CA GLY A 42 -6.20 -4.73 4.37
C GLY A 42 -6.94 -5.59 3.37
N ARG A 43 -6.39 -6.77 3.11
CA ARG A 43 -7.03 -7.79 2.25
C ARG A 43 -8.31 -8.30 2.89
N TYR A 44 -9.24 -8.73 2.03
CA TYR A 44 -10.53 -9.31 2.44
C TYR A 44 -11.40 -8.40 3.31
N GLY A 45 -11.27 -7.07 3.17
CA GLY A 45 -12.05 -6.12 3.93
C GLY A 45 -11.65 -5.94 5.40
N ASN A 46 -10.54 -6.52 5.83
CA ASN A 46 -10.03 -6.33 7.18
C ASN A 46 -9.72 -4.87 7.44
N GLN A 47 -10.11 -4.37 8.60
CA GLN A 47 -9.73 -3.02 9.03
C GLN A 47 -8.23 -2.96 9.30
N TRP A 48 -7.62 -1.86 8.87
CA TRP A 48 -6.22 -1.59 9.09
C TRP A 48 -6.05 -0.27 9.87
N SER A 49 -5.44 -0.36 11.04
CA SER A 49 -5.16 0.83 11.85
C SER A 49 -4.03 1.63 11.22
N SER A 50 -4.30 2.89 10.89
CA SER A 50 -3.36 3.76 10.18
C SER A 50 -3.10 5.07 10.95
N PRO A 51 -2.51 5.01 12.16
CA PRO A 51 -2.19 6.20 12.96
C PRO A 51 -1.02 6.98 12.38
N LYS A 52 -0.85 8.22 12.81
CA LYS A 52 0.32 9.05 12.46
C LYS A 52 1.64 8.38 12.86
N GLY A 53 2.70 8.69 12.12
CA GLY A 53 4.05 8.19 12.36
C GLY A 53 4.48 7.05 11.43
N ASN A 54 3.62 6.62 10.54
CA ASN A 54 3.89 5.64 9.50
C ASN A 54 3.77 6.28 8.12
N LEU A 55 4.17 5.56 7.08
CA LEU A 55 3.98 5.99 5.69
C LEU A 55 2.81 5.21 5.08
N TYR A 56 1.80 5.94 4.64
CA TYR A 56 0.70 5.42 3.84
C TYR A 56 0.75 6.05 2.48
N PHE A 57 0.90 5.24 1.44
CA PHE A 57 0.78 5.75 0.11
C PHE A 57 0.13 4.75 -0.84
N THR A 58 -0.54 5.29 -1.85
CA THR A 58 -1.13 4.53 -2.93
C THR A 58 -0.59 5.04 -4.25
N ILE A 59 -0.08 4.14 -5.08
CA ILE A 59 0.22 4.43 -6.48
C ILE A 59 -0.89 3.83 -7.35
N PHE A 60 -1.29 4.56 -8.40
CA PHE A 60 -2.28 4.07 -9.34
C PHE A 60 -1.88 4.39 -10.79
N PHE A 61 -2.14 3.45 -11.69
CA PHE A 61 -1.85 3.57 -13.11
C PHE A 61 -2.56 2.48 -13.93
N PRO A 62 -2.73 2.67 -15.26
CA PRO A 62 -3.26 1.63 -16.13
C PRO A 62 -2.31 0.44 -16.21
N ILE A 63 -2.86 -0.77 -16.26
CA ILE A 63 -2.09 -2.00 -16.30
C ILE A 63 -2.74 -3.05 -17.19
N LEU A 64 -1.94 -3.91 -17.81
CA LEU A 64 -2.43 -5.12 -18.47
C LEU A 64 -2.73 -6.21 -17.43
N ARG A 65 -3.83 -6.92 -17.59
CA ARG A 65 -4.25 -7.98 -16.66
C ARG A 65 -3.17 -9.05 -16.46
N SER A 66 -2.43 -9.39 -17.51
CA SER A 66 -1.32 -10.35 -17.47
C SER A 66 -0.18 -9.95 -16.51
N ASN A 67 -0.05 -8.67 -16.19
CA ASN A 67 1.03 -8.14 -15.34
C ASN A 67 0.65 -8.06 -13.85
N LEU A 68 -0.61 -8.27 -13.48
CA LEU A 68 -1.07 -8.06 -12.10
C LEU A 68 -0.31 -8.90 -11.06
N LYS A 69 -0.11 -10.20 -11.34
CA LYS A 69 0.64 -11.08 -10.41
C LYS A 69 2.11 -10.71 -10.33
N LYS A 70 2.69 -10.35 -11.48
CA LYS A 70 4.11 -10.00 -11.61
C LYS A 70 4.45 -8.72 -10.87
N ILE A 71 3.62 -7.69 -10.98
CA ILE A 71 3.88 -6.38 -10.37
C ILE A 71 3.88 -6.46 -8.84
N GLN A 72 2.99 -7.23 -8.24
CA GLN A 72 2.96 -7.41 -6.78
C GLN A 72 4.28 -7.98 -6.25
N PHE A 73 4.79 -9.03 -6.89
CA PHE A 73 6.06 -9.64 -6.52
C PHE A 73 7.24 -8.67 -6.72
N LEU A 74 7.29 -7.97 -7.86
CA LEU A 74 8.34 -7.00 -8.16
C LEU A 74 8.38 -5.85 -7.15
N VAL A 75 7.22 -5.31 -6.78
CA VAL A 75 7.14 -4.22 -5.79
C VAL A 75 7.63 -4.71 -4.43
N GLN A 76 7.23 -5.89 -3.99
CA GLN A 76 7.69 -6.49 -2.73
C GLN A 76 9.22 -6.64 -2.71
N LEU A 77 9.80 -7.13 -3.79
CA LEU A 77 11.27 -7.24 -3.93
C LEU A 77 11.95 -5.88 -3.91
N GLN A 78 11.40 -4.87 -4.60
CA GLN A 78 11.97 -3.53 -4.63
C GLN A 78 11.98 -2.88 -3.25
N ILE A 79 10.87 -2.98 -2.51
CA ILE A 79 10.80 -2.46 -1.14
C ILE A 79 11.85 -3.15 -0.26
N ARG A 80 11.95 -4.48 -0.34
CA ARG A 80 12.99 -5.24 0.35
C ARG A 80 14.41 -4.75 0.01
N ASN A 81 14.68 -4.51 -1.27
CA ASN A 81 15.99 -4.04 -1.72
C ASN A 81 16.30 -2.62 -1.22
N ILE A 82 15.30 -1.74 -1.21
CA ILE A 82 15.43 -0.39 -0.65
C ILE A 82 15.76 -0.47 0.84
N LEU A 83 14.99 -1.24 1.62
CA LEU A 83 15.20 -1.39 3.05
C LEU A 83 16.58 -1.99 3.38
N LYS A 84 17.08 -2.92 2.56
CA LYS A 84 18.44 -3.45 2.70
C LYS A 84 19.52 -2.39 2.54
N LYS A 85 19.34 -1.39 1.67
CA LYS A 85 20.30 -0.28 1.51
C LYS A 85 20.48 0.53 2.81
N TYR A 86 19.44 0.58 3.64
CA TYR A 86 19.50 1.20 4.97
C TYR A 86 20.07 0.27 6.06
N ARG A 87 20.74 -0.82 5.66
CA ARG A 87 21.39 -1.80 6.55
C ARG A 87 20.43 -2.48 7.55
N ILE A 88 19.15 -2.57 7.21
CA ILE A 88 18.15 -3.25 8.03
C ILE A 88 18.44 -4.75 7.98
N LYS A 89 18.68 -5.34 9.15
CA LYS A 89 18.94 -6.78 9.34
C LYS A 89 17.64 -7.55 9.58
N ASN A 90 17.68 -8.87 9.41
CA ASN A 90 16.56 -9.80 9.70
C ASN A 90 15.27 -9.45 8.96
N LEU A 91 15.41 -8.96 7.73
CA LEU A 91 14.30 -8.65 6.84
C LEU A 91 13.85 -9.90 6.10
N SER A 92 12.58 -10.27 6.25
CA SER A 92 11.96 -11.42 5.57
C SER A 92 10.72 -11.00 4.79
N LEU A 93 10.47 -11.71 3.69
CA LEU A 93 9.26 -11.59 2.90
C LEU A 93 8.27 -12.65 3.37
N LYS A 94 7.04 -12.25 3.63
CA LYS A 94 5.92 -13.16 3.84
C LYS A 94 4.96 -13.02 2.68
N TRP A 95 4.97 -14.02 1.82
CA TRP A 95 4.08 -14.08 0.66
C TRP A 95 2.60 -14.05 1.11
N PRO A 96 1.71 -13.34 0.40
CA PRO A 96 1.96 -12.66 -0.88
C PRO A 96 2.28 -11.16 -0.76
N ASN A 97 2.15 -10.54 0.41
CA ASN A 97 2.04 -9.08 0.47
C ASN A 97 2.68 -8.39 1.68
N ASP A 98 3.46 -9.10 2.47
CA ASP A 98 3.99 -8.55 3.72
C ASP A 98 5.51 -8.63 3.81
N LEU A 99 6.12 -7.66 4.51
CA LEU A 99 7.50 -7.69 4.94
C LEU A 99 7.59 -7.65 6.47
N TYR A 100 8.55 -8.38 6.99
CA TYR A 100 8.81 -8.52 8.43
C TYR A 100 10.25 -8.17 8.74
N ILE A 101 10.47 -7.59 9.92
CA ILE A 101 11.78 -7.41 10.55
C ILE A 101 11.69 -8.04 11.94
N ASN A 102 12.61 -8.96 12.28
CA ASN A 102 12.60 -9.67 13.56
C ASN A 102 11.21 -10.26 13.88
N ASN A 103 10.56 -10.89 12.91
CA ASN A 103 9.23 -11.49 13.01
C ASN A 103 8.08 -10.49 13.29
N LYS A 104 8.33 -9.18 13.17
CA LYS A 104 7.29 -8.16 13.26
C LYS A 104 6.99 -7.60 11.88
N LYS A 105 5.70 -7.50 11.55
CA LYS A 105 5.26 -6.91 10.28
C LYS A 105 5.62 -5.43 10.25
N VAL A 106 6.33 -5.02 9.20
CA VAL A 106 6.76 -3.63 8.99
C VAL A 106 6.27 -3.05 7.69
N CYS A 107 5.77 -3.88 6.77
CA CYS A 107 5.17 -3.41 5.54
C CYS A 107 4.02 -4.32 5.14
N GLY A 108 2.92 -3.72 4.73
CA GLY A 108 1.79 -4.35 4.06
C GLY A 108 1.59 -3.75 2.68
N ILE A 109 1.24 -4.59 1.71
CA ILE A 109 0.92 -4.18 0.35
C ILE A 109 -0.49 -4.65 0.03
N LEU A 110 -1.38 -3.73 -0.36
CA LEU A 110 -2.73 -4.04 -0.80
C LEU A 110 -2.86 -3.69 -2.29
N GLN A 111 -3.10 -4.71 -3.10
CA GLN A 111 -3.35 -4.55 -4.52
C GLN A 111 -4.84 -4.65 -4.80
N GLU A 112 -5.39 -3.62 -5.38
CA GLU A 112 -6.78 -3.55 -5.86
C GLU A 112 -6.80 -3.17 -7.33
N THR A 113 -7.92 -3.43 -7.99
CA THR A 113 -8.13 -3.04 -9.39
C THR A 113 -9.48 -2.38 -9.59
N ILE A 114 -9.56 -1.52 -10.59
CA ILE A 114 -10.82 -0.95 -11.08
C ILE A 114 -10.80 -0.92 -12.60
N VAL A 115 -11.94 -1.20 -13.22
CA VAL A 115 -12.14 -1.02 -14.66
C VAL A 115 -12.86 0.28 -14.89
N PHE A 116 -12.19 1.23 -15.53
CA PHE A 116 -12.76 2.49 -15.98
C PHE A 116 -12.16 2.84 -17.35
N LYS A 117 -12.89 2.53 -18.43
CA LYS A 117 -12.41 2.52 -19.83
C LYS A 117 -11.25 1.56 -20.11
N LYS A 118 -10.40 1.34 -19.13
CA LYS A 118 -9.27 0.38 -19.11
C LYS A 118 -9.06 -0.12 -17.69
N LEU A 119 -8.25 -1.16 -17.53
CA LEU A 119 -7.91 -1.70 -16.21
C LEU A 119 -6.87 -0.80 -15.54
N PHE A 120 -7.14 -0.41 -14.32
CA PHE A 120 -6.20 0.28 -13.43
C PHE A 120 -5.78 -0.61 -12.28
N LEU A 121 -4.51 -0.54 -11.94
CA LEU A 121 -3.97 -0.99 -10.67
C LEU A 121 -4.06 0.17 -9.68
N ILE A 122 -4.49 -0.14 -8.45
CA ILE A 122 -4.42 0.72 -7.27
C ILE A 122 -3.66 -0.07 -6.22
N MET A 123 -2.45 0.35 -5.90
CA MET A 123 -1.58 -0.38 -4.98
C MET A 123 -1.24 0.49 -3.79
N ALA A 124 -1.80 0.14 -2.64
CA ALA A 124 -1.45 0.74 -1.37
C ALA A 124 -0.22 0.07 -0.79
N LEU A 125 0.59 0.86 -0.15
CA LEU A 125 1.73 0.45 0.63
C LEU A 125 1.69 1.17 1.98
N GLU A 126 1.87 0.40 3.03
CA GLU A 126 2.05 0.91 4.37
C GLU A 126 3.40 0.47 4.90
N LEU A 127 4.22 1.43 5.33
CA LEU A 127 5.46 1.19 6.04
C LEU A 127 5.30 1.64 7.48
N ILE A 128 5.55 0.71 8.40
CA ILE A 128 5.45 0.92 9.84
C ILE A 128 6.84 1.27 10.37
N PHE A 129 7.03 2.53 10.77
CA PHE A 129 8.30 3.02 11.31
C PHE A 129 8.43 2.81 12.82
N ASN A 130 7.32 2.62 13.54
CA ASN A 130 7.33 2.37 14.98
C ASN A 130 6.87 0.93 15.30
N PRO A 131 7.82 0.00 15.49
CA PRO A 131 7.50 -1.40 15.80
C PRO A 131 6.85 -1.60 17.18
N HIS A 132 6.78 -0.57 18.01
CA HIS A 132 6.10 -0.59 19.31
C HIS A 132 4.61 -0.26 19.22
N LEU A 133 4.12 0.29 18.10
CA LEU A 133 2.70 0.39 17.85
C LEU A 133 2.13 -1.02 17.71
N LYS A 134 1.44 -1.48 18.75
CA LYS A 134 0.72 -2.76 18.73
C LYS A 134 -0.26 -2.73 17.57
N LEU A 135 0.06 -3.43 16.50
CA LEU A 135 -0.93 -3.85 15.52
C LEU A 135 -1.97 -4.66 16.31
N ARG A 136 -3.17 -4.14 16.44
CA ARG A 136 -4.27 -4.93 16.98
C ARG A 136 -4.42 -6.11 16.03
N ASN A 137 -4.05 -7.28 16.52
CA ASN A 137 -4.28 -8.54 15.84
C ASN A 137 -5.77 -8.63 15.54
N THR A 138 -6.15 -8.43 14.31
CA THR A 138 -7.35 -9.07 13.80
C THR A 138 -7.02 -10.55 13.75
N GLN A 139 -7.61 -11.32 14.67
CA GLN A 139 -7.45 -12.76 14.66
C GLN A 139 -7.82 -13.30 13.27
N PRO A 140 -7.08 -14.28 12.74
CA PRO A 140 -7.54 -14.99 11.58
C PRO A 140 -8.85 -15.69 11.96
N HIS A 141 -9.93 -15.32 11.33
CA HIS A 141 -11.11 -16.16 11.34
C HIS A 141 -10.73 -17.45 10.60
N ILE A 142 -10.74 -18.54 11.36
CA ILE A 142 -10.66 -19.92 10.88
C ILE A 142 -11.83 -20.19 9.93
#